data_fd2c5ddb25e74e2875cb384e8fbfc89f
#
_entry.id   fd2c5ddb25e74e2875cb384e8fbfc89f
#
_cell.length_a   1.000
_cell.length_b   1.000
_cell.length_c   1.000
_cell.angle_alpha   90.00
_cell.angle_beta   90.00
_cell.angle_gamma   90.00
#
_symmetry.space_group_name_H-M   'P 1'
#
loop_
_entity.id
_entity.type
_entity.pdbx_description
1 polymer ?
#
loop_
_entity_poly.entity_id
_entity_poly.type
_entity_poly.pdbx_seq_one_letter_code
_entity_poly.pdbx_strand_id
1 'polypeptide(L)'
;MLFLIVACTDNLRDTSFADNIALPTNVAAIYNITQDNTGLVTIIPNADGAQSFSIYFGDSTAAPAIINQGESANHVYAEGTYEVKVIASNLNGETTEVIQQLIVSFKAPQNLVVVLENDPAISKKVNITANADFATFFEFDSGETAVTQPVVTGNIGTTISYQYQDAGTYSVKVIAKGGAIETTEYAMDFEVTEILAPLVA
;
A
#
# COMPACT_ATOMS: atom_id res chain seq x y z
N MET A 1 -74.89 -14.19 -36.30
CA MET A 1 -73.90 -13.05 -36.48
C MET A 1 -72.63 -13.44 -35.76
N LEU A 2 -71.65 -13.99 -36.52
CA LEU A 2 -70.41 -14.52 -35.97
C LEU A 2 -69.33 -13.40 -36.00
N PHE A 3 -68.87 -12.90 -34.83
CA PHE A 3 -67.82 -11.94 -34.73
C PHE A 3 -66.48 -12.70 -34.76
N LEU A 4 -65.74 -12.60 -35.86
CA LEU A 4 -64.33 -12.99 -35.93
C LEU A 4 -63.48 -11.91 -35.28
N ILE A 5 -62.93 -12.22 -34.12
CA ILE A 5 -61.86 -11.42 -33.50
C ILE A 5 -60.56 -11.84 -34.18
N VAL A 6 -60.04 -11.02 -35.09
CA VAL A 6 -58.68 -11.11 -35.63
C VAL A 6 -57.77 -10.57 -34.54
N ALA A 7 -57.11 -11.46 -33.77
CA ALA A 7 -56.01 -11.09 -32.90
C ALA A 7 -54.81 -10.72 -33.79
N CYS A 8 -54.47 -9.44 -33.92
CA CYS A 8 -53.18 -9.01 -34.41
C CYS A 8 -52.12 -9.55 -33.43
N THR A 9 -51.41 -10.59 -33.81
CA THR A 9 -50.13 -10.92 -33.17
C THR A 9 -49.05 -10.05 -33.79
N ASP A 10 -48.96 -8.77 -33.33
CA ASP A 10 -47.81 -7.98 -33.61
C ASP A 10 -46.63 -8.63 -32.90
N ASN A 11 -45.66 -9.15 -33.65
CA ASN A 11 -44.33 -9.48 -33.15
C ASN A 11 -43.60 -8.16 -32.86
N LEU A 12 -44.03 -7.50 -31.77
CA LEU A 12 -43.47 -6.22 -31.31
C LEU A 12 -42.09 -6.35 -30.60
N ARG A 13 -41.44 -7.48 -30.75
CA ARG A 13 -40.08 -7.70 -30.23
C ARG A 13 -39.14 -8.00 -31.39
N ASP A 14 -38.87 -6.99 -32.20
CA ASP A 14 -37.68 -7.01 -33.04
C ASP A 14 -36.46 -6.79 -32.15
N THR A 15 -35.77 -7.88 -31.85
CA THR A 15 -34.51 -7.88 -31.08
C THR A 15 -33.31 -7.97 -32.00
N SER A 16 -33.49 -7.84 -33.32
CA SER A 16 -32.41 -7.96 -34.31
C SER A 16 -31.32 -6.89 -34.14
N PHE A 17 -31.64 -5.76 -33.49
CA PHE A 17 -30.64 -4.75 -33.12
C PHE A 17 -29.61 -5.29 -32.10
N ALA A 18 -29.98 -6.27 -31.28
CA ALA A 18 -29.09 -6.89 -30.29
C ALA A 18 -28.13 -7.92 -30.91
N ASP A 19 -28.46 -8.43 -32.13
CA ASP A 19 -27.66 -9.46 -32.80
C ASP A 19 -26.38 -8.87 -33.47
N ASN A 20 -26.28 -7.56 -33.57
CA ASN A 20 -25.18 -6.83 -34.23
C ASN A 20 -24.54 -5.75 -33.35
N ILE A 21 -24.41 -5.97 -32.03
CA ILE A 21 -23.72 -5.06 -31.15
C ILE A 21 -22.22 -5.19 -31.43
N ALA A 22 -21.56 -4.07 -31.75
CA ALA A 22 -20.12 -4.06 -32.00
C ALA A 22 -19.33 -4.39 -30.73
N LEU A 23 -18.16 -4.99 -30.90
CA LEU A 23 -17.19 -5.18 -29.81
C LEU A 23 -16.86 -3.85 -29.13
N PRO A 24 -16.62 -3.83 -27.83
CA PRO A 24 -16.10 -2.63 -27.16
C PRO A 24 -14.81 -2.15 -27.80
N THR A 25 -14.67 -0.83 -27.96
CA THR A 25 -13.48 -0.18 -28.52
C THR A 25 -12.93 0.89 -27.56
N ASN A 26 -11.72 1.36 -27.82
CA ASN A 26 -11.06 2.40 -27.01
C ASN A 26 -11.01 2.06 -25.51
N VAL A 27 -10.78 0.78 -25.19
CA VAL A 27 -10.67 0.32 -23.80
C VAL A 27 -9.45 0.96 -23.14
N ALA A 28 -9.67 1.65 -22.02
CA ALA A 28 -8.63 2.33 -21.24
C ALA A 28 -9.04 2.42 -19.77
N ALA A 29 -8.11 2.75 -18.89
CA ALA A 29 -8.39 3.10 -17.51
C ALA A 29 -7.60 4.35 -17.07
N ILE A 30 -8.20 5.15 -16.18
CA ILE A 30 -7.55 6.25 -15.47
C ILE A 30 -7.29 5.77 -14.05
N TYR A 31 -6.09 6.08 -13.53
CA TYR A 31 -5.66 5.74 -12.18
C TYR A 31 -5.53 7.00 -11.35
N ASN A 32 -6.29 7.09 -10.25
CA ASN A 32 -6.12 8.12 -9.23
C ASN A 32 -5.46 7.50 -8.00
N ILE A 33 -4.19 7.84 -7.76
CA ILE A 33 -3.37 7.32 -6.67
C ILE A 33 -3.37 8.35 -5.55
N THR A 34 -3.70 7.94 -4.31
CA THR A 34 -3.58 8.82 -3.13
C THR A 34 -2.11 9.11 -2.83
N GLN A 35 -1.82 10.31 -2.29
CA GLN A 35 -0.44 10.75 -2.00
C GLN A 35 -0.11 10.64 -0.51
N ASP A 36 -0.74 9.70 0.19
CA ASP A 36 -0.67 9.52 1.65
C ASP A 36 0.04 8.21 2.07
N ASN A 37 0.72 7.55 1.15
CA ASN A 37 1.40 6.27 1.33
C ASN A 37 0.47 5.10 1.73
N THR A 38 -0.84 5.23 1.55
CA THR A 38 -1.79 4.12 1.77
C THR A 38 -1.78 3.14 0.61
N GLY A 39 -1.32 3.56 -0.58
CA GLY A 39 -1.38 2.77 -1.81
C GLY A 39 -2.78 2.63 -2.39
N LEU A 40 -3.74 3.40 -1.89
CA LEU A 40 -5.10 3.38 -2.42
C LEU A 40 -5.13 3.97 -3.83
N VAL A 41 -5.60 3.16 -4.78
CA VAL A 41 -5.79 3.52 -6.18
C VAL A 41 -7.25 3.36 -6.55
N THR A 42 -7.84 4.43 -7.09
CA THR A 42 -9.16 4.38 -7.74
C THR A 42 -8.95 4.17 -9.23
N ILE A 43 -9.49 3.08 -9.77
CA ILE A 43 -9.40 2.68 -11.18
C ILE A 43 -10.75 3.02 -11.84
N ILE A 44 -10.71 3.87 -12.85
CA ILE A 44 -11.87 4.33 -13.60
C ILE A 44 -11.73 3.82 -15.04
N PRO A 45 -12.34 2.67 -15.39
CA PRO A 45 -12.29 2.15 -16.74
C PRO A 45 -13.24 2.93 -17.66
N ASN A 46 -12.89 2.95 -18.94
CA ASN A 46 -13.72 3.51 -20.00
C ASN A 46 -13.57 2.71 -21.28
N ALA A 47 -14.66 2.57 -22.03
CA ALA A 47 -14.66 2.00 -23.37
C ALA A 47 -15.93 2.44 -24.10
N ASP A 48 -15.86 2.55 -25.43
CA ASP A 48 -17.04 2.75 -26.26
C ASP A 48 -17.79 1.42 -26.44
N GLY A 49 -19.10 1.42 -26.24
CA GLY A 49 -19.96 0.26 -26.42
C GLY A 49 -19.88 -0.78 -25.28
N ALA A 50 -19.18 -0.50 -24.18
CA ALA A 50 -19.13 -1.37 -23.03
C ALA A 50 -20.34 -1.18 -22.11
N GLN A 51 -20.79 -2.26 -21.48
CA GLN A 51 -21.79 -2.27 -20.40
C GLN A 51 -21.13 -2.49 -19.03
N SER A 52 -20.10 -3.34 -18.98
CA SER A 52 -19.42 -3.70 -17.75
C SER A 52 -17.93 -3.91 -17.98
N PHE A 53 -17.19 -3.92 -16.88
CA PHE A 53 -15.74 -4.15 -16.87
C PHE A 53 -15.36 -5.19 -15.85
N SER A 54 -14.35 -6.02 -16.19
CA SER A 54 -13.63 -6.86 -15.25
C SER A 54 -12.19 -6.35 -15.14
N ILE A 55 -11.78 -5.97 -13.93
CA ILE A 55 -10.47 -5.38 -13.65
C ILE A 55 -9.64 -6.37 -12.87
N TYR A 56 -8.52 -6.84 -13.46
CA TYR A 56 -7.49 -7.63 -12.80
C TYR A 56 -6.37 -6.68 -12.39
N PHE A 57 -6.02 -6.69 -11.13
CA PHE A 57 -5.15 -5.68 -10.52
C PHE A 57 -3.67 -5.84 -10.85
N GLY A 58 -3.25 -7.01 -11.36
CA GLY A 58 -1.84 -7.26 -11.72
C GLY A 58 -0.93 -7.56 -10.54
N ASP A 59 -1.49 -7.72 -9.35
CA ASP A 59 -0.83 -8.19 -8.13
C ASP A 59 -1.22 -9.64 -7.83
N SER A 60 -1.06 -10.09 -6.58
CA SER A 60 -1.45 -11.44 -6.14
C SER A 60 -2.96 -11.66 -5.98
N THR A 61 -3.80 -10.62 -6.20
CA THR A 61 -5.25 -10.69 -6.08
C THR A 61 -5.84 -11.47 -7.25
N ALA A 62 -6.35 -12.67 -6.99
CA ALA A 62 -6.81 -13.58 -8.04
C ALA A 62 -8.18 -13.19 -8.63
N ALA A 63 -9.09 -12.62 -7.81
CA ALA A 63 -10.43 -12.28 -8.25
C ALA A 63 -10.46 -10.85 -8.85
N PRO A 64 -11.06 -10.66 -10.04
CA PRO A 64 -11.23 -9.32 -10.60
C PRO A 64 -12.33 -8.54 -9.86
N ALA A 65 -12.25 -7.22 -9.91
CA ALA A 65 -13.39 -6.36 -9.64
C ALA A 65 -14.29 -6.33 -10.88
N ILE A 66 -15.60 -6.54 -10.67
CA ILE A 66 -16.61 -6.45 -11.74
C ILE A 66 -17.48 -5.22 -11.45
N ILE A 67 -17.51 -4.29 -12.40
CA ILE A 67 -18.22 -3.02 -12.26
C ILE A 67 -18.96 -2.68 -13.56
N ASN A 68 -19.96 -1.82 -13.46
CA ASN A 68 -20.73 -1.34 -14.63
C ASN A 68 -20.07 -0.09 -15.24
N GLN A 69 -20.52 0.26 -16.44
CA GLN A 69 -20.12 1.51 -17.09
C GLN A 69 -20.43 2.70 -16.19
N GLY A 70 -19.43 3.60 -16.00
CA GLY A 70 -19.52 4.79 -15.15
C GLY A 70 -19.17 4.55 -13.68
N GLU A 71 -18.94 3.33 -13.25
CA GLU A 71 -18.45 3.00 -11.91
C GLU A 71 -16.91 2.97 -11.86
N SER A 72 -16.37 2.91 -10.65
CA SER A 72 -14.93 2.78 -10.39
C SER A 72 -14.66 1.67 -9.38
N ALA A 73 -13.46 1.09 -9.43
CA ALA A 73 -12.98 0.13 -8.45
C ALA A 73 -11.85 0.73 -7.63
N ASN A 74 -11.83 0.43 -6.33
CA ASN A 74 -10.74 0.79 -5.44
C ASN A 74 -9.91 -0.44 -5.11
N HIS A 75 -8.59 -0.28 -5.11
CA HIS A 75 -7.65 -1.32 -4.70
C HIS A 75 -6.45 -0.72 -3.97
N VAL A 76 -5.88 -1.46 -3.03
CA VAL A 76 -4.70 -1.03 -2.26
C VAL A 76 -3.49 -1.81 -2.76
N TYR A 77 -2.50 -1.09 -3.27
CA TYR A 77 -1.24 -1.63 -3.76
C TYR A 77 -0.10 -1.33 -2.80
N ALA A 78 0.86 -2.22 -2.73
CA ALA A 78 2.19 -1.87 -2.24
C ALA A 78 2.91 -0.94 -3.24
N GLU A 79 4.05 -0.40 -2.85
CA GLU A 79 4.92 0.30 -3.80
C GLU A 79 5.45 -0.68 -4.85
N GLY A 80 5.32 -0.31 -6.14
CA GLY A 80 5.72 -1.19 -7.23
C GLY A 80 5.14 -0.80 -8.59
N THR A 81 5.39 -1.66 -9.57
CA THR A 81 4.87 -1.57 -10.93
C THR A 81 3.98 -2.76 -11.22
N TYR A 82 2.79 -2.51 -11.73
CA TYR A 82 1.75 -3.51 -11.96
C TYR A 82 1.23 -3.44 -13.39
N GLU A 83 0.85 -4.58 -13.93
CA GLU A 83 0.16 -4.69 -15.22
C GLU A 83 -1.33 -4.92 -14.96
N VAL A 84 -2.09 -3.85 -14.95
CA VAL A 84 -3.54 -3.89 -14.75
C VAL A 84 -4.21 -4.27 -16.06
N LYS A 85 -4.99 -5.37 -16.05
CA LYS A 85 -5.77 -5.79 -17.20
C LYS A 85 -7.22 -5.40 -17.03
N VAL A 86 -7.77 -4.70 -18.00
CA VAL A 86 -9.17 -4.29 -18.08
C VAL A 86 -9.84 -5.00 -19.25
N ILE A 87 -10.91 -5.72 -18.96
CA ILE A 87 -11.75 -6.40 -19.94
C ILE A 87 -13.08 -5.66 -19.98
N ALA A 88 -13.40 -5.04 -21.11
CA ALA A 88 -14.70 -4.43 -21.37
C ALA A 88 -15.64 -5.43 -22.02
N SER A 89 -16.90 -5.51 -21.57
CA SER A 89 -17.93 -6.42 -22.11
C SER A 89 -19.12 -5.62 -22.61
N ASN A 90 -19.64 -5.98 -23.80
CA ASN A 90 -20.89 -5.43 -24.35
C ASN A 90 -22.13 -6.19 -23.82
N LEU A 91 -23.33 -5.82 -24.27
CA LEU A 91 -24.60 -6.44 -23.89
C LEU A 91 -24.71 -7.93 -24.28
N ASN A 92 -23.99 -8.36 -25.31
CA ASN A 92 -23.96 -9.76 -25.76
C ASN A 92 -22.91 -10.60 -25.03
N GLY A 93 -22.12 -9.98 -24.12
CA GLY A 93 -21.03 -10.65 -23.40
C GLY A 93 -19.74 -10.79 -24.22
N GLU A 94 -19.67 -10.17 -25.40
CA GLU A 94 -18.42 -10.10 -26.16
C GLU A 94 -17.46 -9.11 -25.53
N THR A 95 -16.16 -9.37 -25.60
CA THR A 95 -15.16 -8.65 -24.82
C THR A 95 -14.02 -8.10 -25.65
N THR A 96 -13.45 -6.99 -25.18
CA THR A 96 -12.16 -6.45 -25.61
C THR A 96 -11.32 -6.17 -24.38
N GLU A 97 -10.03 -6.50 -24.41
CA GLU A 97 -9.13 -6.27 -23.27
C GLU A 97 -8.00 -5.32 -23.60
N VAL A 98 -7.49 -4.67 -22.56
CA VAL A 98 -6.26 -3.89 -22.58
C VAL A 98 -5.45 -4.19 -21.31
N ILE A 99 -4.13 -4.16 -21.44
CA ILE A 99 -3.20 -4.18 -20.32
C ILE A 99 -2.51 -2.82 -20.25
N GLN A 100 -2.57 -2.18 -19.08
CA GLN A 100 -1.94 -0.89 -18.84
C GLN A 100 -1.04 -0.96 -17.62
N GLN A 101 0.13 -0.33 -17.73
CA GLN A 101 1.06 -0.24 -16.61
C GLN A 101 0.57 0.78 -15.58
N LEU A 102 0.57 0.38 -14.31
CA LEU A 102 0.34 1.22 -13.14
C LEU A 102 1.63 1.26 -12.31
N ILE A 103 2.12 2.47 -12.01
CA ILE A 103 3.27 2.67 -11.14
C ILE A 103 2.76 3.30 -9.83
N VAL A 104 2.96 2.62 -8.71
CA VAL A 104 2.64 3.11 -7.37
C VAL A 104 3.95 3.39 -6.65
N SER A 105 4.17 4.65 -6.28
CA SER A 105 5.36 5.09 -5.54
C SER A 105 4.95 5.78 -4.25
N PHE A 106 5.70 5.52 -3.17
CA PHE A 106 5.48 6.11 -1.87
C PHE A 106 6.59 7.11 -1.53
N LYS A 107 6.29 8.03 -0.64
CA LYS A 107 7.29 8.93 -0.09
C LYS A 107 8.11 8.19 0.96
N ALA A 108 9.43 8.21 0.81
CA ALA A 108 10.36 7.72 1.82
C ALA A 108 10.17 8.49 3.14
N PRO A 109 10.50 7.90 4.29
CA PRO A 109 10.57 8.61 5.56
C PRO A 109 11.44 9.87 5.46
N GLN A 110 10.99 10.99 6.04
CA GLN A 110 11.68 12.29 6.01
C GLN A 110 11.72 12.90 7.40
N ASN A 111 12.59 13.88 7.58
CA ASN A 111 12.71 14.66 8.84
C ASN A 111 12.92 13.76 10.07
N LEU A 112 13.75 12.71 9.94
CA LEU A 112 14.03 11.80 11.05
C LEU A 112 14.72 12.54 12.19
N VAL A 113 14.07 12.57 13.35
CA VAL A 113 14.59 13.09 14.61
C VAL A 113 14.70 11.94 15.60
N VAL A 114 15.89 11.73 16.13
CA VAL A 114 16.20 10.66 17.08
C VAL A 114 16.62 11.24 18.41
N VAL A 115 16.06 10.74 19.50
CA VAL A 115 16.46 11.02 20.87
C VAL A 115 16.97 9.72 21.48
N LEU A 116 18.23 9.73 21.93
CA LEU A 116 18.90 8.64 22.61
C LEU A 116 19.34 9.14 23.99
N GLU A 117 18.93 8.47 25.05
CA GLU A 117 19.23 8.85 26.44
C GLU A 117 19.58 7.62 27.26
N ASN A 118 20.62 7.73 28.11
CA ASN A 118 20.87 6.75 29.13
C ASN A 118 19.73 6.79 30.17
N ASP A 119 19.22 5.64 30.58
CA ASP A 119 18.18 5.56 31.61
C ASP A 119 18.76 6.04 32.94
N PRO A 120 18.13 7.02 33.61
CA PRO A 120 18.69 7.59 34.83
C PRO A 120 18.63 6.66 36.06
N ALA A 121 17.85 5.60 35.99
CA ALA A 121 17.60 4.66 37.08
C ALA A 121 18.18 3.27 36.85
N ILE A 122 18.43 2.88 35.61
CA ILE A 122 18.88 1.54 35.23
C ILE A 122 20.20 1.63 34.48
N SER A 123 21.27 1.10 35.10
CA SER A 123 22.61 1.05 34.52
C SER A 123 22.64 0.35 33.16
N LYS A 124 23.37 0.92 32.21
CA LYS A 124 23.56 0.37 30.85
C LYS A 124 22.26 0.21 30.04
N LYS A 125 21.19 0.86 30.42
CA LYS A 125 19.94 0.89 29.69
C LYS A 125 19.84 2.22 28.91
N VAL A 126 19.44 2.12 27.65
CA VAL A 126 19.23 3.27 26.76
C VAL A 126 17.77 3.34 26.36
N ASN A 127 17.23 4.55 26.41
CA ASN A 127 15.88 4.88 25.93
C ASN A 127 15.99 5.54 24.56
N ILE A 128 15.19 5.06 23.60
CA ILE A 128 15.23 5.48 22.19
C ILE A 128 13.86 5.96 21.78
N THR A 129 13.77 7.19 21.25
CA THR A 129 12.57 7.73 20.64
C THR A 129 12.92 8.24 19.25
N ALA A 130 12.13 7.85 18.23
CA ALA A 130 12.31 8.37 16.89
C ALA A 130 10.98 8.93 16.35
N ASN A 131 11.08 10.07 15.64
CA ASN A 131 9.98 10.70 14.92
C ASN A 131 10.42 10.93 13.48
N ALA A 132 9.54 10.65 12.55
CA ALA A 132 9.75 10.92 11.12
C ALA A 132 8.41 11.05 10.41
N ASP A 133 8.36 11.89 9.37
CA ASP A 133 7.24 11.95 8.46
C ASP A 133 7.24 10.70 7.54
N PHE A 134 6.07 10.22 7.14
CA PHE A 134 5.87 9.06 6.27
C PHE A 134 6.46 7.74 6.78
N ALA A 135 6.84 7.66 8.07
CA ALA A 135 7.26 6.46 8.75
C ALA A 135 6.16 5.93 9.68
N THR A 136 6.14 4.62 9.90
CA THR A 136 5.23 3.94 10.84
C THR A 136 5.98 3.37 12.03
N PHE A 137 7.19 2.87 11.81
CA PHE A 137 8.05 2.29 12.84
C PHE A 137 9.52 2.61 12.58
N PHE A 138 10.35 2.32 13.55
CA PHE A 138 11.81 2.39 13.41
C PHE A 138 12.47 1.13 13.94
N GLU A 139 13.63 0.83 13.42
CA GLU A 139 14.56 -0.17 13.93
C GLU A 139 15.74 0.56 14.62
N PHE A 140 16.09 0.10 15.80
CA PHE A 140 17.30 0.53 16.51
C PHE A 140 18.31 -0.61 16.53
N ASP A 141 19.46 -0.39 15.93
CA ASP A 141 20.61 -1.28 15.99
C ASP A 141 21.55 -0.76 17.07
N SER A 142 21.77 -1.57 18.10
CA SER A 142 22.60 -1.19 19.25
C SER A 142 24.11 -1.11 18.95
N GLY A 143 24.55 -1.68 17.85
CA GLY A 143 25.97 -1.82 17.53
C GLY A 143 26.72 -2.85 18.38
N GLU A 144 26.03 -3.61 19.26
CA GLU A 144 26.65 -4.72 20.00
C GLU A 144 26.92 -5.91 19.08
N THR A 145 28.17 -6.35 19.00
CA THR A 145 28.59 -7.49 18.17
C THR A 145 28.51 -8.83 18.89
N ALA A 146 28.42 -8.82 20.21
CA ALA A 146 28.40 -10.03 21.05
C ALA A 146 27.00 -10.62 21.28
N VAL A 147 25.96 -9.94 20.81
CA VAL A 147 24.56 -10.36 21.02
C VAL A 147 23.95 -10.93 19.75
N THR A 148 23.00 -11.87 19.91
CA THR A 148 22.31 -12.51 18.77
C THR A 148 21.21 -11.66 18.15
N GLN A 149 20.70 -10.65 18.87
CA GLN A 149 19.66 -9.72 18.40
C GLN A 149 19.99 -8.30 18.83
N PRO A 150 20.90 -7.63 18.13
CA PRO A 150 21.27 -6.24 18.45
C PRO A 150 20.20 -5.22 18.01
N VAL A 151 19.19 -5.67 17.24
CA VAL A 151 18.17 -4.79 16.64
C VAL A 151 16.85 -4.97 17.39
N VAL A 152 16.26 -3.82 17.77
CA VAL A 152 14.90 -3.75 18.35
C VAL A 152 14.03 -2.78 17.55
N THR A 153 12.71 -2.97 17.61
CA THR A 153 11.76 -2.15 16.85
C THR A 153 10.84 -1.35 17.76
N GLY A 154 10.47 -0.15 17.32
CA GLY A 154 9.51 0.72 18.00
C GLY A 154 8.62 1.46 17.02
N ASN A 155 7.40 1.79 17.43
CA ASN A 155 6.55 2.65 16.63
C ASN A 155 7.04 4.10 16.67
N ILE A 156 6.87 4.85 15.59
CA ILE A 156 7.18 6.28 15.55
C ILE A 156 6.42 7.00 16.67
N GLY A 157 7.12 7.91 17.35
CA GLY A 157 6.58 8.68 18.47
C GLY A 157 6.54 7.94 19.80
N THR A 158 6.93 6.65 19.86
CA THR A 158 7.00 5.89 21.12
C THR A 158 8.43 5.70 21.57
N THR A 159 8.64 5.64 22.89
CA THR A 159 9.96 5.34 23.47
C THR A 159 10.08 3.85 23.68
N ILE A 160 11.14 3.23 23.16
CA ILE A 160 11.57 1.87 23.47
C ILE A 160 12.85 1.90 24.29
N SER A 161 13.23 0.78 24.86
CA SER A 161 14.47 0.68 25.64
C SER A 161 15.29 -0.52 25.17
N TYR A 162 16.62 -0.36 25.25
CA TYR A 162 17.56 -1.43 24.99
C TYR A 162 18.52 -1.56 26.18
N GLN A 163 18.81 -2.79 26.61
CA GLN A 163 19.72 -3.10 27.72
C GLN A 163 21.04 -3.63 27.17
N TYR A 164 22.11 -2.85 27.32
CA TYR A 164 23.46 -3.25 26.95
C TYR A 164 24.09 -4.18 27.98
N GLN A 165 24.97 -5.07 27.54
CA GLN A 165 25.73 -5.94 28.41
C GLN A 165 26.83 -5.18 29.15
N ASP A 166 27.53 -4.29 28.44
CA ASP A 166 28.62 -3.50 28.98
C ASP A 166 28.42 -1.99 28.71
N ALA A 167 29.02 -1.17 29.60
CA ALA A 167 29.16 0.26 29.36
C ALA A 167 30.29 0.49 28.33
N GLY A 168 30.15 1.51 27.50
CA GLY A 168 31.10 1.80 26.44
C GLY A 168 30.51 2.65 25.32
N THR A 169 31.33 2.93 24.33
CA THR A 169 30.87 3.66 23.13
C THR A 169 30.47 2.65 22.04
N TYR A 170 29.29 2.82 21.50
CA TYR A 170 28.72 1.96 20.46
C TYR A 170 28.32 2.80 19.24
N SER A 171 28.62 2.31 18.04
CA SER A 171 28.13 2.90 16.79
C SER A 171 26.70 2.43 16.57
N VAL A 172 25.75 3.23 17.03
CA VAL A 172 24.31 2.92 16.97
C VAL A 172 23.68 3.44 15.69
N LYS A 173 22.61 2.80 15.28
CA LYS A 173 21.86 3.16 14.08
C LYS A 173 20.36 3.12 14.35
N VAL A 174 19.63 4.12 13.82
CA VAL A 174 18.16 4.15 13.81
C VAL A 174 17.69 4.26 12.38
N ILE A 175 16.82 3.35 11.95
CA ILE A 175 16.31 3.30 10.59
C ILE A 175 14.78 3.48 10.65
N ALA A 176 14.31 4.61 10.13
CA ALA A 176 12.89 4.87 9.98
C ALA A 176 12.33 4.14 8.75
N LYS A 177 11.20 3.45 8.92
CA LYS A 177 10.54 2.64 7.91
C LYS A 177 9.04 2.97 7.84
N GLY A 178 8.47 2.86 6.64
CA GLY A 178 7.05 3.12 6.38
C GLY A 178 6.52 2.23 5.26
N GLY A 179 5.59 2.76 4.47
CA GLY A 179 5.05 2.07 3.29
C GLY A 179 6.01 2.06 2.10
N ALA A 180 6.98 2.99 2.05
CA ALA A 180 7.99 3.06 1.00
C ALA A 180 9.05 1.96 1.15
N ILE A 181 9.60 1.54 0.01
CA ILE A 181 10.76 0.63 -0.02
C ILE A 181 12.00 1.34 0.53
N GLU A 182 12.14 2.64 0.20
CA GLU A 182 13.23 3.46 0.72
C GLU A 182 13.05 3.75 2.21
N THR A 183 14.18 3.82 2.92
CA THR A 183 14.26 4.08 4.36
C THR A 183 15.12 5.31 4.63
N THR A 184 15.00 5.90 5.82
CA THR A 184 15.88 6.97 6.26
C THR A 184 16.64 6.54 7.51
N GLU A 185 17.95 6.76 7.49
CA GLU A 185 18.88 6.28 8.50
C GLU A 185 19.51 7.46 9.27
N TYR A 186 19.67 7.27 10.56
CA TYR A 186 20.48 8.11 11.46
C TYR A 186 21.48 7.21 12.18
N ALA A 187 22.76 7.57 12.13
CA ALA A 187 23.83 6.84 12.79
C ALA A 187 24.70 7.79 13.61
N MET A 188 25.14 7.35 14.80
CA MET A 188 26.07 8.08 15.65
C MET A 188 26.81 7.14 16.59
N ASP A 189 27.93 7.62 17.15
CA ASP A 189 28.55 6.97 18.30
C ASP A 189 27.87 7.48 19.58
N PHE A 190 27.38 6.52 20.40
CA PHE A 190 26.65 6.80 21.62
C PHE A 190 27.40 6.18 22.83
N GLU A 191 27.58 6.96 23.89
CA GLU A 191 28.21 6.51 25.13
C GLU A 191 27.17 5.93 26.07
N VAL A 192 27.22 4.62 26.29
CA VAL A 192 26.39 3.88 27.27
C VAL A 192 27.08 3.94 28.64
N THR A 193 26.36 4.48 29.62
CA THR A 193 26.92 4.70 30.95
C THR A 193 26.51 3.64 31.96
N GLU A 194 27.41 3.39 32.94
CA GLU A 194 27.12 2.58 34.11
C GLU A 194 26.83 3.49 35.31
N ILE A 195 25.75 3.15 36.05
CA ILE A 195 25.45 3.82 37.31
C ILE A 195 26.30 3.16 38.40
N LEU A 196 27.31 3.85 38.89
CA LEU A 196 28.12 3.36 39.99
C LEU A 196 27.37 3.48 41.32
N ALA A 197 27.36 2.40 42.10
CA ALA A 197 26.83 2.45 43.46
C ALA A 197 27.64 3.50 44.29
N PRO A 198 26.96 4.30 45.13
CA PRO A 198 27.68 5.23 45.98
C PRO A 198 28.66 4.46 46.88
N LEU A 199 29.91 4.93 46.91
CA LEU A 199 30.93 4.40 47.87
C LEU A 199 30.41 4.58 49.28
N VAL A 200 30.09 3.45 49.93
CA VAL A 200 29.76 3.43 51.38
C VAL A 200 31.07 3.63 52.10
N ALA A 201 31.23 4.80 52.75
CA ALA A 201 32.38 5.15 53.58
C ALA A 201 32.28 4.46 54.96
#